data_11743895d6d037dfda1a9c9d158b086b
#
_entry.id   11743895d6d037dfda1a9c9d158b086b
#
_cell.length_a   1.000
_cell.length_b   1.000
_cell.length_c   1.000
_cell.angle_alpha   90.00
_cell.angle_beta   90.00
_cell.angle_gamma   90.00
#
_symmetry.space_group_name_H-M   'P 1'
#
loop_
_entity.id
_entity.type
_entity.pdbx_description
1 polymer ?
#
loop_
_entity_poly.entity_id
_entity_poly.type
_entity_poly.pdbx_seq_one_letter_code
_entity_poly.pdbx_strand_id
1 'polypeptide(L)'
;MLGLKKRRRIQIILLAFLALAGSTAMIGYAMRDGINFFRSPSQVAAEAPPPNETFRIGGLVENGSLVRGQGETITFKVTDGGATVPVAYTGVLPDLFGEGQGMIATGRMVDGTFQATEILAKHDESYMPKEVIDALKEQGVYKDPAKAGAGS
;
A
#
# COMPACT_ATOMS: atom_id res chain seq x y z
N MET A 1 -5.04 1.86 -58.51
CA MET A 1 -6.18 1.34 -57.72
C MET A 1 -5.77 0.08 -56.96
N LEU A 2 -5.97 0.12 -55.66
CA LEU A 2 -5.77 -1.06 -54.81
C LEU A 2 -6.93 -2.04 -55.05
N GLY A 3 -6.62 -3.30 -55.41
CA GLY A 3 -7.63 -4.33 -55.61
C GLY A 3 -8.46 -4.54 -54.32
N LEU A 4 -9.75 -4.93 -54.49
CA LEU A 4 -10.69 -5.15 -53.39
C LEU A 4 -10.12 -6.07 -52.28
N LYS A 5 -9.36 -7.08 -52.65
CA LYS A 5 -8.68 -7.98 -51.67
C LYS A 5 -7.62 -7.27 -50.87
N LYS A 6 -6.90 -6.32 -51.46
CA LYS A 6 -5.85 -5.55 -50.78
C LYS A 6 -6.47 -4.49 -49.83
N ARG A 7 -7.54 -3.86 -50.24
CA ARG A 7 -8.33 -2.95 -49.39
C ARG A 7 -8.87 -3.68 -48.15
N ARG A 8 -9.44 -4.86 -48.34
CA ARG A 8 -9.98 -5.66 -47.24
C ARG A 8 -8.90 -6.05 -46.22
N ARG A 9 -7.70 -6.44 -46.71
CA ARG A 9 -6.56 -6.77 -45.82
C ARG A 9 -6.11 -5.54 -45.03
N ILE A 10 -6.00 -4.40 -45.66
CA ILE A 10 -5.62 -3.15 -45.00
C ILE A 10 -6.65 -2.75 -43.95
N GLN A 11 -7.93 -2.87 -44.23
CA GLN A 11 -9.00 -2.59 -43.28
C GLN A 11 -8.99 -3.52 -42.08
N ILE A 12 -8.73 -4.80 -42.27
CA ILE A 12 -8.62 -5.78 -41.20
C ILE A 12 -7.38 -5.48 -40.32
N ILE A 13 -6.25 -5.15 -40.92
CA ILE A 13 -5.04 -4.78 -40.21
C ILE A 13 -5.24 -3.51 -39.39
N LEU A 14 -5.86 -2.49 -39.97
CA LEU A 14 -6.18 -1.24 -39.28
C LEU A 14 -7.14 -1.49 -38.11
N LEU A 15 -8.16 -2.31 -38.32
CA LEU A 15 -9.14 -2.65 -37.27
C LEU A 15 -8.45 -3.43 -36.11
N ALA A 16 -7.59 -4.39 -36.46
CA ALA A 16 -6.82 -5.15 -35.47
C ALA A 16 -5.87 -4.26 -34.68
N PHE A 17 -5.20 -3.32 -35.36
CA PHE A 17 -4.30 -2.35 -34.75
C PHE A 17 -5.05 -1.41 -33.80
N LEU A 18 -6.22 -0.93 -34.23
CA LEU A 18 -7.10 -0.08 -33.41
C LEU A 18 -7.60 -0.83 -32.17
N ALA A 19 -8.02 -2.09 -32.33
CA ALA A 19 -8.46 -2.93 -31.22
C ALA A 19 -7.32 -3.19 -30.22
N LEU A 20 -6.12 -3.45 -30.70
CA LEU A 20 -4.92 -3.66 -29.87
C LEU A 20 -4.57 -2.38 -29.10
N ALA A 21 -4.56 -1.24 -29.76
CA ALA A 21 -4.29 0.06 -29.13
C ALA A 21 -5.35 0.40 -28.07
N GLY A 22 -6.62 0.18 -28.36
CA GLY A 22 -7.74 0.38 -27.43
C GLY A 22 -7.64 -0.53 -26.22
N SER A 23 -7.34 -1.81 -26.43
CA SER A 23 -7.14 -2.78 -25.35
C SER A 23 -5.96 -2.41 -24.44
N THR A 24 -4.85 -2.01 -25.03
CA THR A 24 -3.65 -1.58 -24.28
C THR A 24 -3.95 -0.33 -23.46
N ALA A 25 -4.64 0.65 -24.04
CA ALA A 25 -5.06 1.86 -23.33
C ALA A 25 -6.01 1.54 -22.16
N MET A 26 -6.93 0.61 -22.37
CA MET A 26 -7.90 0.19 -21.35
C MET A 26 -7.22 -0.54 -20.20
N ILE A 27 -6.28 -1.43 -20.49
CA ILE A 27 -5.47 -2.13 -19.49
C ILE A 27 -4.63 -1.13 -18.72
N GLY A 28 -3.96 -0.19 -19.38
CA GLY A 28 -3.18 0.86 -18.74
C GLY A 28 -4.02 1.73 -17.82
N TYR A 29 -5.24 2.09 -18.25
CA TYR A 29 -6.17 2.86 -17.42
C TYR A 29 -6.65 2.07 -16.19
N ALA A 30 -7.01 0.80 -16.39
CA ALA A 30 -7.45 -0.07 -15.30
C ALA A 30 -6.34 -0.33 -14.27
N MET A 31 -5.09 -0.41 -14.73
CA MET A 31 -3.94 -0.61 -13.86
C MET A 31 -3.55 0.64 -13.05
N ARG A 32 -3.99 1.82 -13.45
CA ARG A 32 -3.70 3.05 -12.68
C ARG A 32 -4.21 2.99 -11.26
N ASP A 33 -5.39 2.40 -11.07
CA ASP A 33 -6.04 2.32 -9.76
C ASP A 33 -5.82 0.96 -9.07
N GLY A 34 -5.26 -0.02 -9.79
CA GLY A 34 -5.12 -1.39 -9.31
C GLY A 34 -3.77 -1.76 -8.70
N ILE A 35 -2.75 -0.95 -8.92
CA ILE A 35 -1.42 -1.21 -8.35
C ILE A 35 -1.25 -0.37 -7.09
N ASN A 36 -1.67 -0.93 -5.97
CA ASN A 36 -1.38 -0.34 -4.69
C ASN A 36 0.08 -0.65 -4.33
N PHE A 37 0.96 0.27 -4.65
CA PHE A 37 2.37 0.15 -4.29
C PHE A 37 2.52 0.11 -2.77
N PHE A 38 3.37 -0.79 -2.30
CA PHE A 38 3.75 -0.81 -0.90
C PHE A 38 4.89 0.19 -0.68
N ARG A 39 4.75 1.00 0.37
CA ARG A 39 5.80 1.92 0.82
C ARG A 39 6.00 1.75 2.32
N SER A 40 7.25 1.77 2.76
CA SER A 40 7.56 1.83 4.18
C SER A 40 7.52 3.27 4.68
N PRO A 41 7.37 3.51 6.00
CA PRO A 41 7.45 4.85 6.56
C PRO A 41 8.74 5.60 6.18
N SER A 42 9.88 4.92 6.14
CA SER A 42 11.15 5.52 5.71
C SER A 42 11.11 5.96 4.25
N GLN A 43 10.50 5.18 3.37
CA GLN A 43 10.35 5.53 1.96
C GLN A 43 9.44 6.76 1.78
N VAL A 44 8.36 6.84 2.54
CA VAL A 44 7.45 7.99 2.52
C VAL A 44 8.15 9.25 3.03
N ALA A 45 8.99 9.13 4.06
CA ALA A 45 9.75 10.24 4.59
C ALA A 45 10.86 10.71 3.65
N ALA A 46 11.51 9.77 2.94
CA ALA A 46 12.58 10.08 2.00
C ALA A 46 12.07 10.71 0.71
N GLU A 47 10.94 10.22 0.21
CA GLU A 47 10.30 10.68 -1.02
C GLU A 47 8.79 10.77 -0.80
N ALA A 48 8.29 11.99 -0.64
CA ALA A 48 6.86 12.23 -0.44
C ALA A 48 6.07 11.78 -1.68
N PRO A 49 5.10 10.84 -1.52
CA PRO A 49 4.28 10.40 -2.65
C PRO A 49 3.36 11.51 -3.12
N PRO A 50 2.95 11.50 -4.41
CA PRO A 50 1.95 12.43 -4.92
C PRO A 50 0.65 12.38 -4.10
N PRO A 51 -0.03 13.53 -3.85
CA PRO A 51 -1.24 13.54 -3.00
C PRO A 51 -2.39 12.70 -3.54
N ASN A 52 -2.41 12.42 -4.83
CA ASN A 52 -3.45 11.62 -5.47
C ASN A 52 -3.11 10.13 -5.58
N GLU A 53 -1.92 9.73 -5.15
CA GLU A 53 -1.50 8.34 -5.22
C GLU A 53 -2.07 7.54 -4.05
N THR A 54 -2.82 6.51 -4.36
CA THR A 54 -3.24 5.51 -3.39
C THR A 54 -2.17 4.44 -3.29
N PHE A 55 -1.69 4.18 -2.09
CA PHE A 55 -0.66 3.17 -1.84
C PHE A 55 -0.92 2.46 -0.51
N ARG A 56 -0.16 1.42 -0.27
CA ARG A 56 -0.19 0.67 0.99
C ARG A 56 1.01 1.04 1.83
N ILE A 57 0.77 1.37 3.08
CA ILE A 57 1.83 1.59 4.06
C ILE A 57 1.78 0.47 5.09
N GLY A 58 2.93 -0.04 5.47
CA GLY A 58 3.03 -1.09 6.47
C GLY A 58 4.17 -0.84 7.44
N GLY A 59 3.99 -1.30 8.65
CA GLY A 59 4.95 -1.18 9.72
C GLY A 59 4.36 -1.58 11.05
N LEU A 60 4.97 -1.13 12.10
CA LEU A 60 4.51 -1.34 13.46
C LEU A 60 3.75 -0.10 13.96
N VAL A 61 2.67 -0.32 14.68
CA VAL A 61 1.97 0.76 15.38
C VAL A 61 2.84 1.21 16.55
N GLU A 62 3.26 2.47 16.56
CA GLU A 62 4.11 3.01 17.61
C GLU A 62 3.38 3.00 18.97
N ASN A 63 4.07 2.51 20.01
CA ASN A 63 3.51 2.48 21.35
C ASN A 63 3.25 3.90 21.88
N GLY A 64 2.06 4.09 22.46
CA GLY A 64 1.64 5.37 22.99
C GLY A 64 1.11 6.36 21.94
N SER A 65 1.05 5.95 20.67
CA SER A 65 0.59 6.83 19.58
C SER A 65 -0.91 6.72 19.28
N LEU A 66 -1.55 5.65 19.72
CA LEU A 66 -2.97 5.41 19.42
C LEU A 66 -3.84 6.37 20.22
N VAL A 67 -4.56 7.22 19.52
CA VAL A 67 -5.51 8.17 20.09
C VAL A 67 -6.87 7.92 19.47
N ARG A 68 -7.84 7.62 20.31
CA ARG A 68 -9.24 7.52 19.91
C ARG A 68 -9.85 8.91 20.06
N GLY A 69 -10.10 9.55 18.92
CA GLY A 69 -10.74 10.87 18.90
C GLY A 69 -12.22 10.80 19.25
N GLN A 70 -12.87 11.95 19.21
CA GLN A 70 -14.32 12.01 19.33
C GLN A 70 -14.96 11.46 18.05
N GLY A 71 -15.82 10.45 18.18
CA GLY A 71 -16.45 9.77 17.06
C GLY A 71 -15.66 8.54 16.60
N GLU A 72 -15.76 8.21 15.32
CA GLU A 72 -15.16 7.02 14.73
C GLU A 72 -13.73 7.24 14.21
N THR A 73 -13.19 8.44 14.33
CA THR A 73 -11.84 8.76 13.83
C THR A 73 -10.78 8.38 14.86
N ILE A 74 -9.79 7.65 14.40
CA ILE A 74 -8.68 7.16 15.20
C ILE A 74 -7.38 7.64 14.55
N THR A 75 -6.44 8.09 15.36
CA THR A 75 -5.11 8.47 14.90
C THR A 75 -4.04 7.66 15.62
N PHE A 76 -3.00 7.30 14.88
CA PHE A 76 -1.86 6.59 15.40
C PHE A 76 -0.65 6.84 14.50
N LYS A 77 0.50 6.34 14.89
CA LYS A 77 1.73 6.44 14.10
C LYS A 77 2.23 5.07 13.71
N VAL A 78 2.66 4.94 12.46
CA VAL A 78 3.28 3.72 11.92
C VAL A 78 4.76 3.97 11.75
N THR A 79 5.56 3.05 12.23
CA THR A 79 7.02 3.14 12.18
C THR A 79 7.62 1.86 11.62
N ASP A 80 8.74 2.00 10.91
CA ASP A 80 9.62 0.89 10.51
C ASP A 80 10.95 0.89 11.29
N GLY A 81 11.03 1.73 12.31
CA GLY A 81 12.25 1.94 13.09
C GLY A 81 13.18 3.05 12.56
N GLY A 82 13.03 3.41 11.27
CA GLY A 82 13.81 4.48 10.65
C GLY A 82 13.06 5.80 10.53
N ALA A 83 11.74 5.72 10.30
CA ALA A 83 10.87 6.88 10.22
C ALA A 83 9.49 6.55 10.77
N THR A 84 8.70 7.58 11.01
CA THR A 84 7.35 7.46 11.56
C THR A 84 6.40 8.32 10.72
N VAL A 85 5.25 7.74 10.37
CA VAL A 85 4.22 8.42 9.58
C VAL A 85 2.93 8.46 10.40
N PRO A 86 2.34 9.65 10.62
CA PRO A 86 1.03 9.73 11.27
C PRO A 86 -0.05 9.21 10.34
N VAL A 87 -0.98 8.44 10.90
CA VAL A 87 -2.10 7.82 10.19
C VAL A 87 -3.41 8.24 10.83
N ALA A 88 -4.39 8.59 10.02
CA ALA A 88 -5.76 8.82 10.47
C ALA A 88 -6.69 7.84 9.75
N TYR A 89 -7.59 7.24 10.51
CA TYR A 89 -8.56 6.26 10.00
C TYR A 89 -9.93 6.53 10.60
N THR A 90 -10.95 6.51 9.77
CA THR A 90 -12.34 6.62 10.20
C THR A 90 -13.06 5.33 9.86
N GLY A 91 -13.61 4.65 10.87
CA GLY A 91 -14.30 3.39 10.72
C GLY A 91 -14.05 2.43 11.87
N VAL A 92 -14.42 1.18 11.68
CA VAL A 92 -14.25 0.12 12.68
C VAL A 92 -12.88 -0.53 12.52
N LEU A 93 -12.09 -0.53 13.58
CA LEU A 93 -10.81 -1.21 13.61
C LEU A 93 -10.97 -2.73 13.73
N PRO A 94 -10.07 -3.52 13.12
CA PRO A 94 -9.99 -4.93 13.41
C PRO A 94 -9.78 -5.20 14.91
N ASP A 95 -10.36 -6.29 15.42
CA ASP A 95 -10.26 -6.65 16.84
C ASP A 95 -8.81 -6.83 17.33
N LEU A 96 -7.93 -7.25 16.44
CA LEU A 96 -6.51 -7.50 16.73
C LEU A 96 -5.61 -6.29 16.50
N PHE A 97 -6.17 -5.17 16.09
CA PHE A 97 -5.40 -3.93 15.93
C PHE A 97 -4.98 -3.39 17.30
N GLY A 98 -3.70 -3.12 17.46
CA GLY A 98 -3.17 -2.58 18.71
C GLY A 98 -1.76 -2.01 18.55
N GLU A 99 -1.31 -1.30 19.58
CA GLU A 99 0.03 -0.74 19.62
C GLU A 99 1.08 -1.87 19.65
N GLY A 100 2.21 -1.64 18.98
CA GLY A 100 3.29 -2.60 18.88
C GLY A 100 3.06 -3.74 17.89
N GLN A 101 1.91 -3.78 17.24
CA GLN A 101 1.57 -4.82 16.27
C GLN A 101 1.85 -4.39 14.82
N GLY A 102 2.13 -5.38 13.97
CA GLY A 102 2.27 -5.17 12.54
C GLY A 102 0.92 -4.90 11.88
N MET A 103 0.88 -3.93 10.98
CA MET A 103 -0.32 -3.58 10.24
C MET A 103 0.02 -3.14 8.83
N ILE A 104 -0.96 -3.24 7.94
CA ILE A 104 -0.92 -2.63 6.61
C ILE A 104 -2.17 -1.78 6.44
N ALA A 105 -1.99 -0.55 6.02
CA ALA A 105 -3.09 0.37 5.70
C ALA A 105 -3.03 0.76 4.22
N THR A 106 -4.20 0.89 3.60
CA THR A 106 -4.36 1.41 2.25
C THR A 106 -4.94 2.81 2.32
N GLY A 107 -4.38 3.73 1.58
CA GLY A 107 -4.84 5.11 1.56
C GLY A 107 -3.90 6.03 0.80
N ARG A 108 -3.93 7.32 1.15
CA ARG A 108 -3.12 8.36 0.52
C ARG A 108 -2.58 9.36 1.54
N MET A 109 -1.53 10.05 1.18
CA MET A 109 -1.01 11.15 2.00
C MET A 109 -1.81 12.43 1.74
N VAL A 110 -2.27 13.06 2.81
CA VAL A 110 -2.96 14.36 2.77
C VAL A 110 -2.38 15.22 3.90
N ASP A 111 -1.77 16.35 3.54
CA ASP A 111 -1.20 17.31 4.49
C ASP A 111 -0.24 16.69 5.53
N GLY A 112 0.60 15.76 5.07
CA GLY A 112 1.57 15.09 5.94
C GLY A 112 1.01 13.95 6.80
N THR A 113 -0.29 13.66 6.69
CA THR A 113 -0.95 12.55 7.38
C THR A 113 -1.46 11.53 6.38
N PHE A 114 -1.21 10.25 6.66
CA PHE A 114 -1.74 9.16 5.84
C PHE A 114 -3.21 8.94 6.16
N GLN A 115 -4.09 9.23 5.20
CA GLN A 115 -5.53 9.00 5.31
C GLN A 115 -5.85 7.58 4.88
N ALA A 116 -5.99 6.69 5.85
CA ALA A 116 -6.29 5.29 5.59
C ALA A 116 -7.77 5.09 5.24
N THR A 117 -8.01 4.31 4.20
CA THR A 117 -9.36 3.86 3.81
C THR A 117 -9.62 2.43 4.28
N GLU A 118 -8.57 1.66 4.51
CA GLU A 118 -8.64 0.28 4.97
C GLU A 118 -7.42 -0.03 5.83
N ILE A 119 -7.64 -0.75 6.92
CA ILE A 119 -6.58 -1.24 7.80
C ILE A 119 -6.70 -2.76 7.94
N LEU A 120 -5.58 -3.45 7.76
CA LEU A 120 -5.46 -4.89 7.95
C LEU A 120 -4.49 -5.16 9.11
N ALA A 121 -4.98 -5.87 10.10
CA ALA A 121 -4.17 -6.45 11.17
C ALA A 121 -4.29 -7.97 11.11
N LYS A 122 -3.19 -8.68 11.31
CA LYS A 122 -3.18 -10.15 11.22
C LYS A 122 -3.52 -10.81 12.56
N HIS A 123 -4.13 -11.99 12.49
CA HIS A 123 -4.56 -12.76 13.67
C HIS A 123 -3.43 -13.32 14.52
N ASP A 124 -2.25 -13.44 13.97
CA ASP A 124 -1.10 -14.00 14.67
C ASP A 124 -0.13 -12.89 15.05
N GLU A 125 0.09 -12.70 16.34
CA GLU A 125 1.04 -11.70 16.87
C GLU A 125 2.47 -11.93 16.37
N SER A 126 2.80 -13.17 16.02
CA SER A 126 4.09 -13.52 15.43
C SER A 126 4.10 -13.38 13.91
N TYR A 127 2.94 -13.20 13.27
CA TYR A 127 2.85 -13.07 11.83
C TYR A 127 3.07 -11.60 11.40
N MET A 128 4.02 -11.44 10.52
CA MET A 128 4.29 -10.15 9.90
C MET A 128 4.29 -10.32 8.37
N PRO A 129 3.59 -9.47 7.61
CA PRO A 129 3.65 -9.53 6.15
C PRO A 129 5.09 -9.41 5.66
N LYS A 130 5.40 -10.13 4.58
CA LYS A 130 6.76 -10.17 4.03
C LYS A 130 7.29 -8.75 3.71
N GLU A 131 6.45 -7.89 3.18
CA GLU A 131 6.79 -6.52 2.83
C GLU A 131 7.23 -5.70 4.07
N VAL A 132 6.57 -5.92 5.19
CA VAL A 132 6.92 -5.28 6.47
C VAL A 132 8.24 -5.85 7.02
N ILE A 133 8.41 -7.17 6.92
CA ILE A 133 9.66 -7.83 7.32
C ILE A 133 10.84 -7.27 6.52
N ASP A 134 10.69 -7.17 5.22
CA ASP A 134 11.74 -6.67 4.33
C ASP A 134 12.09 -5.21 4.65
N ALA A 135 11.08 -4.37 4.90
CA ALA A 135 11.28 -2.98 5.30
C ALA A 135 12.02 -2.86 6.64
N LEU A 136 11.66 -3.68 7.63
CA LEU A 136 12.32 -3.70 8.93
C LEU A 136 13.76 -4.22 8.85
N LYS A 137 14.01 -5.19 7.98
CA LYS A 137 15.36 -5.71 7.73
C LYS A 137 16.27 -4.65 7.11
N GLU A 138 15.77 -3.88 6.17
CA GLU A 138 16.51 -2.77 5.56
C GLU A 138 16.95 -1.73 6.61
N GLN A 139 16.11 -1.50 7.62
CA GLN A 139 16.42 -0.58 8.72
C GLN A 139 17.21 -1.21 9.86
N GLY A 140 17.49 -2.53 9.80
CA GLY A 140 18.21 -3.24 10.85
C GLY A 140 17.43 -3.40 12.15
N VAL A 141 16.13 -3.22 12.14
CA VAL A 141 15.26 -3.24 13.33
C VAL A 141 14.49 -4.56 13.47
N TYR A 142 14.53 -5.41 12.45
CA TYR A 142 13.81 -6.67 12.46
C TYR A 142 14.31 -7.61 13.57
N LYS A 143 13.40 -8.04 14.41
CA LYS A 143 13.62 -9.11 15.39
C LYS A 143 12.77 -10.31 14.99
N ASP A 144 13.44 -11.44 14.77
CA ASP A 144 12.77 -12.69 14.43
C ASP A 144 12.05 -13.23 15.69
N PRO A 145 10.72 -13.40 15.65
CA PRO A 145 9.95 -13.94 16.77
C PRO A 145 10.41 -15.33 17.20
N ALA A 146 10.91 -16.14 16.26
CA ALA A 146 11.42 -17.47 16.56
C ALA A 146 12.71 -17.45 17.38
N LYS A 147 13.50 -16.36 17.27
CA LYS A 147 14.74 -16.18 18.06
C LYS A 147 14.51 -15.46 19.40
N ALA A 148 13.43 -14.71 19.51
CA ALA A 148 13.11 -14.01 20.75
C ALA A 148 12.69 -14.95 21.89
N GLY A 149 12.21 -16.16 21.57
CA GLY A 149 11.83 -17.19 22.53
C GLY A 149 12.96 -18.12 22.98
N ALA A 150 14.15 -18.04 22.37
CA ALA A 150 15.28 -18.92 22.66
C ALA A 150 16.28 -18.35 23.68
N GLY A 151 15.99 -17.21 24.28
CA GLY A 151 16.90 -16.48 25.19
C GLY A 151 16.43 -16.36 26.62
N SER A 152 15.66 -17.34 27.12
CA SER A 152 15.29 -17.40 28.55
C SER A 152 15.71 -18.68 29.22
#